data_7dedba82b41884a6a045152d4c9e977a
#
_entry.id   7dedba82b41884a6a045152d4c9e977a
#
_cell.length_a   1.000
_cell.length_b   1.000
_cell.length_c   1.000
_cell.angle_alpha   90.00
_cell.angle_beta   90.00
_cell.angle_gamma   90.00
#
_symmetry.space_group_name_H-M   'P 1'
#
loop_
_entity.id
_entity.type
_entity.pdbx_description
1 polymer ?
#
loop_
_entity_poly.entity_id
_entity_poly.type
_entity_poly.pdbx_seq_one_letter_code
_entity_poly.pdbx_strand_id
1 'polypeptide(L)'
;MRRYPICLWLTVLGSIIAVLSVFLTPCFVVRAQGERVVMVEARAGLPFSIHFIHSVQKTPVLENLEINDEKDGFNLLSTKYQSFGVGLPFLAEEGDFREEGDYYIFNHMDRYFRTLSLA
;
A
#
# COMPACT_ATOMS: atom_id res chain seq x y z
N MET A 1 -36.55 24.80 34.39
CA MET A 1 -35.90 23.92 33.40
C MET A 1 -35.02 24.76 32.48
N ARG A 2 -33.72 24.56 32.53
CA ARG A 2 -32.81 25.21 31.55
C ARG A 2 -32.94 24.49 30.21
N ARG A 3 -33.58 25.13 29.26
CA ARG A 3 -33.58 24.65 27.89
C ARG A 3 -32.22 25.03 27.30
N TYR A 4 -31.31 24.06 27.24
CA TYR A 4 -30.07 24.25 26.49
C TYR A 4 -30.45 24.45 25.02
N PRO A 5 -29.97 25.52 24.38
CA PRO A 5 -30.35 25.79 22.99
C PRO A 5 -29.93 24.62 22.09
N ILE A 6 -30.82 24.22 21.20
CA ILE A 6 -30.59 23.15 20.21
C ILE A 6 -29.24 23.32 19.51
N CYS A 7 -28.81 24.57 19.30
CA CYS A 7 -27.50 24.92 18.74
C CYS A 7 -26.32 24.33 19.52
N LEU A 8 -26.41 24.24 20.86
CA LEU A 8 -25.32 23.68 21.68
C LEU A 8 -25.18 22.17 21.43
N TRP A 9 -26.29 21.47 21.30
CA TRP A 9 -26.28 20.04 21.00
C TRP A 9 -25.77 19.76 19.59
N LEU A 10 -26.11 20.58 18.61
CA LEU A 10 -25.61 20.47 17.24
C LEU A 10 -24.10 20.71 17.15
N THR A 11 -23.58 21.69 17.90
CA THR A 11 -22.11 21.94 17.93
C THR A 11 -21.35 20.81 18.58
N VAL A 12 -21.85 20.27 19.68
CA VAL A 12 -21.25 19.12 20.37
C VAL A 12 -21.26 17.87 19.46
N LEU A 13 -22.40 17.57 18.84
CA LEU A 13 -22.50 16.46 17.90
C LEU A 13 -21.56 16.61 16.71
N GLY A 14 -21.49 17.80 16.11
CA GLY A 14 -20.57 18.11 15.02
C GLY A 14 -19.11 17.92 15.41
N SER A 15 -18.72 18.34 16.62
CA SER A 15 -17.37 18.16 17.14
C SER A 15 -17.03 16.69 17.35
N ILE A 16 -17.97 15.90 17.88
CA ILE A 16 -17.78 14.46 18.07
C ILE A 16 -17.60 13.76 16.72
N ILE A 17 -18.43 14.08 15.73
CA ILE A 17 -18.32 13.50 14.37
C ILE A 17 -16.96 13.86 13.75
N ALA A 18 -16.52 15.11 13.86
CA ALA A 18 -15.24 15.56 13.34
C ALA A 18 -14.06 14.81 13.98
N VAL A 19 -14.08 14.64 15.30
CA VAL A 19 -13.06 13.88 16.03
C VAL A 19 -13.05 12.42 15.60
N LEU A 20 -14.23 11.78 15.55
CA LEU A 20 -14.35 10.39 15.11
C LEU A 20 -13.87 10.19 13.68
N SER A 21 -14.15 11.11 12.77
CA SER A 21 -13.69 11.00 11.37
C SER A 21 -12.17 10.97 11.26
N VAL A 22 -11.46 11.74 12.08
CA VAL A 22 -9.99 11.74 12.12
C VAL A 22 -9.46 10.39 12.61
N PHE A 23 -10.06 9.82 13.66
CA PHE A 23 -9.63 8.52 14.21
C PHE A 23 -9.97 7.33 13.31
N LEU A 24 -11.00 7.43 12.48
CA LEU A 24 -11.44 6.38 11.57
C LEU A 24 -10.81 6.49 10.16
N THR A 25 -10.01 7.52 9.89
CA THR A 25 -9.33 7.68 8.61
C THR A 25 -8.22 6.64 8.46
N PRO A 26 -8.28 5.75 7.46
CA PRO A 26 -7.23 4.79 7.22
C PRO A 26 -5.95 5.51 6.76
N CYS A 27 -4.79 5.04 7.24
CA CYS A 27 -3.50 5.63 6.91
C CYS A 27 -2.56 4.59 6.28
N PHE A 28 -1.82 5.03 5.26
CA PHE A 28 -0.68 4.32 4.73
C PHE A 28 0.56 4.68 5.56
N VAL A 29 1.19 3.67 6.13
CA VAL A 29 2.32 3.85 7.06
C VAL A 29 3.52 3.02 6.60
N VAL A 30 4.67 3.67 6.47
CA VAL A 30 5.95 2.99 6.29
C VAL A 30 6.72 3.05 7.60
N ARG A 31 7.26 1.92 8.02
CA ARG A 31 8.10 1.80 9.21
C ARG A 31 9.49 1.30 8.83
N ALA A 32 10.51 1.88 9.46
CA ALA A 32 11.88 1.41 9.38
C ALA A 32 12.41 1.26 10.81
N GLN A 33 12.96 0.09 11.13
CA GLN A 33 13.48 -0.23 12.48
C GLN A 33 12.46 0.00 13.61
N GLY A 34 11.17 -0.20 13.32
CA GLY A 34 10.08 0.00 14.28
C GLY A 34 9.54 1.44 14.35
N GLU A 35 10.23 2.42 13.79
CA GLU A 35 9.79 3.80 13.75
C GLU A 35 8.98 4.12 12.51
N ARG A 36 8.01 5.03 12.62
CA ARG A 36 7.22 5.52 11.48
C ARG A 36 8.02 6.56 10.72
N VAL A 37 8.35 6.27 9.46
CA VAL A 37 9.09 7.19 8.59
C VAL A 37 8.18 7.91 7.59
N VAL A 38 7.06 7.29 7.22
CA VAL A 38 6.03 7.90 6.36
C VAL A 38 4.66 7.57 6.94
N MET A 39 3.78 8.56 6.94
CA MET A 39 2.38 8.41 7.28
C MET A 39 1.54 9.37 6.44
N VAL A 40 0.69 8.84 5.58
CA VAL A 40 -0.22 9.61 4.73
C VAL A 40 -1.61 8.99 4.76
N GLU A 41 -2.63 9.78 4.42
CA GLU A 41 -3.98 9.25 4.26
C GLU A 41 -4.02 8.16 3.18
N ALA A 42 -4.59 7.02 3.50
CA ALA A 42 -4.79 5.95 2.55
C ALA A 42 -5.94 6.28 1.60
N ARG A 43 -5.63 6.35 0.31
CA ARG A 43 -6.62 6.57 -0.77
C ARG A 43 -6.61 5.38 -1.70
N ALA A 44 -7.80 4.92 -2.08
CA ALA A 44 -7.93 3.86 -3.07
C ALA A 44 -7.21 4.24 -4.37
N GLY A 45 -6.43 3.32 -4.93
CA GLY A 45 -5.64 3.55 -6.14
C GLY A 45 -4.39 4.43 -5.93
N LEU A 46 -4.03 4.82 -4.69
CA LEU A 46 -2.79 5.56 -4.44
C LEU A 46 -1.59 4.71 -4.83
N PRO A 47 -0.84 5.09 -5.88
CA PRO A 47 0.28 4.30 -6.36
C PRO A 47 1.53 4.55 -5.53
N PHE A 48 2.34 3.51 -5.37
CA PHE A 48 3.68 3.60 -4.81
C PHE A 48 4.57 2.50 -5.39
N SER A 49 5.88 2.69 -5.28
CA SER A 49 6.85 1.72 -5.77
C SER A 49 7.83 1.35 -4.66
N ILE A 50 8.23 0.10 -4.64
CA ILE A 50 9.27 -0.42 -3.78
C ILE A 50 10.47 -0.78 -4.64
N HIS A 51 11.62 -0.23 -4.28
CA HIS A 51 12.89 -0.49 -4.94
C HIS A 51 13.83 -1.12 -3.93
N PHE A 52 14.29 -2.32 -4.19
CA PHE A 52 15.21 -3.02 -3.30
C PHE A 52 16.19 -3.90 -4.06
N ILE A 53 17.25 -4.32 -3.39
CA ILE A 53 18.21 -5.29 -3.90
C ILE A 53 17.86 -6.66 -3.35
N HIS A 54 17.64 -7.61 -4.24
CA HIS A 54 17.34 -8.98 -3.84
C HIS A 54 18.49 -9.55 -3.01
N SER A 55 18.19 -10.08 -1.83
CA SER A 55 19.22 -10.47 -0.84
C SER A 55 20.17 -11.57 -1.35
N VAL A 56 19.65 -12.52 -2.13
CA VAL A 56 20.43 -13.65 -2.67
C VAL A 56 21.09 -13.29 -4.00
N GLN A 57 20.32 -12.77 -4.95
CA GLN A 57 20.79 -12.50 -6.31
C GLN A 57 21.62 -11.22 -6.44
N LYS A 58 21.52 -10.33 -5.44
CA LYS A 58 22.17 -9.01 -5.46
C LYS A 58 21.81 -8.16 -6.68
N THR A 59 20.64 -8.39 -7.22
CA THR A 59 20.08 -7.67 -8.36
C THR A 59 18.94 -6.75 -7.97
N PRO A 60 18.71 -5.64 -8.67
CA PRO A 60 17.63 -4.73 -8.37
C PRO A 60 16.26 -5.33 -8.69
N VAL A 61 15.31 -5.08 -7.82
CA VAL A 61 13.90 -5.41 -8.01
C VAL A 61 13.09 -4.13 -7.86
N LEU A 62 12.14 -3.92 -8.76
CA LEU A 62 11.17 -2.83 -8.71
C LEU A 62 9.77 -3.43 -8.71
N GLU A 63 9.01 -3.12 -7.68
CA GLU A 63 7.60 -3.50 -7.57
C GLU A 63 6.74 -2.24 -7.58
N ASN A 64 5.71 -2.22 -8.41
CA ASN A 64 4.71 -1.17 -8.46
C ASN A 64 3.41 -1.69 -7.86
N LEU A 65 2.91 -0.96 -6.89
CA LEU A 65 1.74 -1.30 -6.11
C LEU A 65 0.78 -0.12 -6.03
N GLU A 66 -0.43 -0.42 -5.59
CA GLU A 66 -1.42 0.60 -5.22
C GLU A 66 -2.16 0.18 -3.95
N ILE A 67 -2.74 1.16 -3.27
CA ILE A 67 -3.67 0.87 -2.17
C ILE A 67 -4.97 0.34 -2.79
N ASN A 68 -5.47 -0.79 -2.30
CA ASN A 68 -6.69 -1.41 -2.79
C ASN A 68 -7.94 -0.54 -2.49
N ASP A 69 -9.07 -0.88 -3.09
CA ASP A 69 -10.31 -0.11 -2.98
C ASP A 69 -10.85 -0.08 -1.55
N GLU A 70 -10.69 -1.15 -0.80
CA GLU A 70 -11.10 -1.27 0.61
C GLU A 70 -10.17 -0.52 1.57
N LYS A 71 -9.00 -0.08 1.12
CA LYS A 71 -7.96 0.60 1.91
C LYS A 71 -7.46 -0.22 3.10
N ASP A 72 -7.43 -1.53 2.96
CA ASP A 72 -6.98 -2.47 3.98
C ASP A 72 -5.72 -3.27 3.58
N GLY A 73 -5.21 -2.99 2.36
CA GLY A 73 -4.03 -3.64 1.81
C GLY A 73 -3.56 -3.03 0.50
N PHE A 74 -2.78 -3.79 -0.23
CA PHE A 74 -2.10 -3.37 -1.45
C PHE A 74 -2.31 -4.38 -2.57
N ASN A 75 -2.49 -3.90 -3.79
CA ASN A 75 -2.45 -4.71 -5.00
C ASN A 75 -1.09 -4.51 -5.68
N LEU A 76 -0.39 -5.61 -5.94
CA LEU A 76 0.81 -5.61 -6.77
C LEU A 76 0.39 -5.57 -8.24
N LEU A 77 0.81 -4.53 -8.95
CA LEU A 77 0.43 -4.30 -10.34
C LEU A 77 1.49 -4.80 -11.32
N SER A 78 2.76 -4.63 -10.97
CA SER A 78 3.87 -5.08 -11.79
C SER A 78 5.13 -5.31 -10.96
N THR A 79 5.98 -6.20 -11.45
CA THR A 79 7.32 -6.42 -10.93
C THR A 79 8.35 -6.48 -12.04
N LYS A 80 9.51 -5.90 -11.79
CA LYS A 80 10.66 -5.91 -12.70
C LYS A 80 11.91 -6.37 -11.94
N TYR A 81 12.60 -7.38 -12.46
CA TYR A 81 13.80 -7.95 -11.85
C TYR A 81 14.78 -8.46 -12.91
N GLN A 82 16.03 -8.70 -12.52
CA GLN A 82 17.11 -9.08 -13.45
C GLN A 82 17.40 -10.57 -13.52
N SER A 83 16.95 -11.37 -12.57
CA SER A 83 17.37 -12.78 -12.52
C SER A 83 16.27 -13.67 -11.97
N PHE A 84 16.16 -14.87 -12.57
CA PHE A 84 15.27 -15.92 -12.07
C PHE A 84 15.76 -16.63 -10.80
N GLY A 85 16.99 -16.49 -10.44
CA GLY A 85 17.77 -17.04 -9.35
C GLY A 85 17.18 -18.11 -8.44
N VAL A 86 16.30 -17.74 -7.54
CA VAL A 86 15.67 -18.66 -6.57
C VAL A 86 14.26 -19.09 -6.99
N GLY A 87 13.93 -18.97 -8.26
CA GLY A 87 12.61 -19.24 -8.81
C GLY A 87 11.82 -17.95 -9.02
N LEU A 88 10.86 -18.03 -9.90
CA LEU A 88 9.89 -16.96 -10.12
C LEU A 88 9.01 -16.86 -8.87
N PRO A 89 8.92 -15.70 -8.23
CA PRO A 89 8.01 -15.50 -7.10
C PRO A 89 6.54 -15.55 -7.53
N PHE A 90 6.29 -15.61 -8.85
CA PHE A 90 4.97 -15.52 -9.46
C PHE A 90 4.80 -16.62 -10.51
N LEU A 91 3.58 -17.16 -10.59
CA LEU A 91 3.20 -18.07 -11.66
C LEU A 91 3.00 -17.28 -12.96
N ALA A 92 3.28 -17.90 -14.09
CA ALA A 92 3.08 -17.29 -15.41
C ALA A 92 1.61 -16.83 -15.66
N GLU A 93 0.68 -17.37 -14.89
CA GLU A 93 -0.76 -17.07 -14.94
C GLU A 93 -1.13 -15.80 -14.14
N GLU A 94 -0.22 -15.27 -13.31
CA GLU A 94 -0.49 -14.10 -12.45
C GLU A 94 -0.32 -12.76 -13.16
N GLY A 95 0.13 -12.73 -14.40
CA GLY A 95 0.32 -11.52 -15.18
C GLY A 95 0.92 -11.76 -16.55
N ASP A 96 1.11 -10.67 -17.28
CA ASP A 96 1.74 -10.69 -18.60
C ASP A 96 3.26 -10.65 -18.44
N PHE A 97 3.91 -11.76 -18.76
CA PHE A 97 5.37 -11.87 -18.71
C PHE A 97 6.01 -11.39 -20.01
N ARG A 98 7.09 -10.62 -19.88
CA ARG A 98 7.96 -10.27 -21.00
C ARG A 98 9.42 -10.12 -20.56
N GLU A 99 10.31 -10.31 -21.51
CA GLU A 99 11.74 -10.03 -21.36
C GLU A 99 12.09 -8.71 -22.07
N GLU A 100 12.87 -7.87 -21.43
CA GLU A 100 13.36 -6.60 -21.98
C GLU A 100 14.83 -6.39 -21.61
N GLY A 101 15.71 -6.78 -22.54
CA GLY A 101 17.16 -6.82 -22.26
C GLY A 101 17.49 -7.82 -21.17
N ASP A 102 18.13 -7.36 -20.11
CA ASP A 102 18.50 -8.19 -18.96
C ASP A 102 17.42 -8.24 -17.88
N TYR A 103 16.23 -7.71 -18.18
CA TYR A 103 15.13 -7.61 -17.23
C TYR A 103 13.97 -8.53 -17.60
N TYR A 104 13.38 -9.08 -16.56
CA TYR A 104 12.11 -9.81 -16.60
C TYR A 104 11.02 -8.94 -16.00
N ILE A 105 9.92 -8.79 -16.71
CA ILE A 105 8.83 -7.90 -16.35
C ILE A 105 7.52 -8.67 -16.34
N PHE A 106 6.81 -8.60 -15.21
CA PHE A 106 5.41 -8.98 -15.10
C PHE A 106 4.55 -7.74 -14.98
N ASN A 107 3.57 -7.60 -15.86
CA ASN A 107 2.58 -6.52 -15.84
C ASN A 107 1.18 -7.10 -15.62
N HIS A 108 0.22 -6.23 -15.37
CA HIS A 108 -1.18 -6.57 -15.17
C HIS A 108 -1.39 -7.66 -14.10
N MET A 109 -0.59 -7.58 -13.05
CA MET A 109 -0.73 -8.44 -11.88
C MET A 109 -1.88 -7.93 -11.02
N ASP A 110 -2.53 -8.87 -10.31
CA ASP A 110 -3.59 -8.55 -9.34
C ASP A 110 -3.38 -9.42 -8.09
N ARG A 111 -2.27 -9.15 -7.40
CA ARG A 111 -1.91 -9.89 -6.19
C ARG A 111 -2.07 -9.01 -4.97
N TYR A 112 -2.94 -9.42 -4.06
CA TYR A 112 -3.23 -8.71 -2.84
C TYR A 112 -2.23 -9.02 -1.73
N PHE A 113 -1.82 -7.99 -0.99
CA PHE A 113 -1.04 -8.07 0.22
C PHE A 113 -1.66 -7.19 1.31
N ARG A 114 -1.90 -7.75 2.46
CA ARG A 114 -2.39 -6.97 3.61
C ARG A 114 -1.29 -6.09 4.21
N THR A 115 -0.09 -6.62 4.27
CA THR A 115 1.11 -5.92 4.75
C THR A 115 2.31 -6.38 3.94
N LEU A 116 3.30 -5.52 3.80
CA LEU A 116 4.56 -5.83 3.15
C LEU A 116 5.68 -5.72 4.18
N SER A 117 6.54 -6.73 4.22
CA SER A 117 7.74 -6.74 5.04
C SER A 117 8.95 -6.92 4.15
N LEU A 118 9.84 -5.96 4.18
CA LEU A 118 11.13 -6.01 3.47
C LEU A 118 12.20 -6.41 4.46
N ALA A 119 12.91 -7.49 4.18
CA ALA A 119 14.01 -7.99 4.99
C ALA A 119 15.35 -7.39 4.53
#